data_e2f1a779e93587d05aeffc03e7ef6520
#
_entry.id   e2f1a779e93587d05aeffc03e7ef6520
#
_cell.length_a   1.000
_cell.length_b   1.000
_cell.length_c   1.000
_cell.angle_alpha   90.00
_cell.angle_beta   90.00
_cell.angle_gamma   90.00
#
_symmetry.space_group_name_H-M   'P 1'
#
loop_
_entity.id
_entity.type
_entity.pdbx_description
1 polymer ?
#
loop_
_entity_poly.entity_id
_entity_poly.type
_entity_poly.pdbx_seq_one_letter_code
_entity_poly.pdbx_strand_id
1 'polypeptide(L)'
;MHVRSTHLSGSSRRGLRPAIALGLITSRNYQQGRRSQASEQGLTLIECLVAIVIITLTVVAITPPIMLATASRIQSRKVEKANQVAQGELDRVRLLVERGTYALNDLPGTTGAINSASNISSFGAATGSPTGGLLYSTASCNTYPGTTPVGVTDLIRVDVDGDCTPEYVMQVFRTPGYAPTPPAITATSVPFSFEMGVRVYAYYPPPQAFLPLDTTKASLRMGTGPLDIAGGKRRPMAVLYSKMARNDSSRSLGQLCIQNGGTTAACSY
;
A
#
# COMPACT_ATOMS: atom_id res chain seq x y z
N MET A 1 47.66 -17.91 27.18
CA MET A 1 47.82 -18.29 25.77
C MET A 1 47.34 -17.14 24.90
N HIS A 2 48.32 -16.48 24.26
CA HIS A 2 48.12 -15.32 23.39
C HIS A 2 47.43 -15.74 22.10
N VAL A 3 46.40 -15.05 21.66
CA VAL A 3 45.97 -15.03 20.24
C VAL A 3 45.82 -13.60 19.77
N ARG A 4 46.55 -13.33 18.73
CA ARG A 4 46.85 -12.08 18.05
C ARG A 4 45.61 -11.44 17.43
N SER A 5 45.52 -10.14 17.65
CA SER A 5 44.82 -9.15 16.84
C SER A 5 45.44 -9.04 15.44
N THR A 6 44.63 -9.16 14.38
CA THR A 6 45.03 -8.74 13.04
C THR A 6 44.15 -7.59 12.59
N HIS A 7 44.76 -6.41 12.56
CA HIS A 7 44.32 -5.23 11.83
C HIS A 7 44.24 -5.55 10.34
N LEU A 8 43.09 -5.24 9.70
CA LEU A 8 43.00 -5.04 8.27
C LEU A 8 42.56 -3.65 7.98
N SER A 9 43.49 -2.96 7.42
CA SER A 9 43.60 -1.67 6.77
C SER A 9 42.37 -1.26 5.93
N GLY A 10 41.95 -0.03 6.16
CA GLY A 10 40.91 0.66 5.38
C GLY A 10 41.29 0.92 3.92
N SER A 11 40.37 0.69 3.05
CA SER A 11 40.38 1.18 1.67
C SER A 11 39.47 2.39 1.55
N SER A 12 40.10 3.55 1.55
CA SER A 12 39.52 4.85 1.19
C SER A 12 39.08 4.85 -0.27
N ARG A 13 37.81 4.75 -0.53
CA ARG A 13 37.27 5.09 -1.86
C ARG A 13 37.03 6.58 -1.94
N ARG A 14 37.94 7.25 -2.63
CA ARG A 14 37.82 8.65 -3.06
C ARG A 14 36.59 8.81 -3.93
N GLY A 15 35.63 9.60 -3.47
CA GLY A 15 34.51 10.07 -4.27
C GLY A 15 35.00 10.98 -5.39
N LEU A 16 34.73 10.59 -6.61
CA LEU A 16 34.87 11.45 -7.80
C LEU A 16 33.76 12.53 -7.71
N ARG A 17 34.18 13.77 -7.44
CA ARG A 17 33.34 14.94 -7.63
C ARG A 17 33.42 15.31 -9.12
N PRO A 18 32.33 15.52 -9.84
CA PRO A 18 32.40 16.13 -11.15
C PRO A 18 32.77 17.61 -10.99
N ALA A 19 33.94 17.98 -11.50
CA ALA A 19 34.38 19.36 -11.64
C ALA A 19 33.50 20.03 -12.70
N ILE A 20 32.69 20.99 -12.26
CA ILE A 20 32.01 21.91 -13.18
C ILE A 20 33.10 22.84 -13.74
N ALA A 21 33.47 22.60 -14.97
CA ALA A 21 34.38 23.48 -15.70
C ALA A 21 33.70 24.85 -15.93
N LEU A 22 34.09 25.83 -15.14
CA LEU A 22 33.77 27.21 -15.41
C LEU A 22 34.61 27.64 -16.61
N GLY A 23 33.96 27.69 -17.79
CA GLY A 23 34.58 28.25 -18.99
C GLY A 23 34.87 29.74 -18.82
N LEU A 24 36.13 30.05 -18.77
CA LEU A 24 36.64 31.41 -18.92
C LEU A 24 36.23 31.95 -20.28
N ILE A 25 35.23 32.83 -20.29
CA ILE A 25 34.92 33.66 -21.47
C ILE A 25 35.90 34.82 -21.47
N THR A 26 36.91 34.69 -22.33
CA THR A 26 37.85 35.75 -22.63
C THR A 26 37.12 36.98 -23.19
N SER A 27 37.33 38.08 -22.52
CA SER A 27 36.90 39.42 -22.94
C SER A 27 37.47 39.76 -24.33
N ARG A 28 36.60 39.86 -25.31
CA ARG A 28 36.96 40.35 -26.64
C ARG A 28 36.22 41.67 -26.91
N ASN A 29 37.03 42.70 -26.97
CA ASN A 29 36.84 43.97 -27.67
C ASN A 29 35.50 44.70 -27.51
N TYR A 30 35.59 45.71 -26.68
CA TYR A 30 34.74 46.87 -26.68
C TYR A 30 34.88 47.62 -28.01
N GLN A 31 34.04 47.28 -28.98
CA GLN A 31 33.71 48.21 -30.03
C GLN A 31 32.59 49.11 -29.55
N GLN A 32 32.87 50.30 -29.33
CA GLN A 32 31.95 51.45 -29.19
C GLN A 32 31.07 51.53 -30.45
N GLY A 33 30.11 50.66 -30.56
CA GLY A 33 29.02 50.81 -31.52
C GLY A 33 28.05 51.86 -30.96
N ARG A 34 27.81 52.89 -31.72
CA ARG A 34 26.77 53.89 -31.56
C ARG A 34 25.59 53.35 -30.81
N ARG A 35 25.30 53.89 -29.64
CA ARG A 35 23.98 53.77 -29.02
C ARG A 35 22.98 54.34 -30.01
N SER A 36 22.38 53.53 -30.83
CA SER A 36 21.08 53.84 -31.36
C SER A 36 20.20 54.04 -30.12
N GLN A 37 19.76 55.25 -29.89
CA GLN A 37 18.66 55.53 -28.99
C GLN A 37 17.51 54.68 -29.52
N ALA A 38 17.35 53.46 -28.98
CA ALA A 38 16.08 52.79 -29.09
C ALA A 38 15.08 53.73 -28.46
N SER A 39 14.28 54.37 -29.31
CA SER A 39 13.17 55.18 -28.87
C SER A 39 12.41 54.32 -27.85
N GLU A 40 12.31 54.79 -26.62
CA GLU A 40 11.45 54.24 -25.62
C GLU A 40 10.01 54.49 -26.12
N GLN A 41 9.56 53.62 -27.05
CA GLN A 41 8.18 53.57 -27.47
C GLN A 41 7.45 52.94 -26.31
N GLY A 42 6.82 53.77 -25.49
CA GLY A 42 5.93 53.33 -24.44
C GLY A 42 4.90 52.37 -25.05
N LEU A 43 4.72 51.20 -24.41
CA LEU A 43 3.69 50.23 -24.79
C LEU A 43 2.36 50.95 -25.00
N THR A 44 1.77 50.74 -26.16
CA THR A 44 0.47 51.33 -26.46
C THR A 44 -0.60 50.66 -25.58
N LEU A 45 -1.61 51.39 -25.17
CA LEU A 45 -2.73 50.88 -24.35
C LEU A 45 -3.35 49.63 -24.99
N ILE A 46 -3.46 49.58 -26.32
CA ILE A 46 -3.98 48.43 -27.05
C ILE A 46 -3.06 47.21 -26.95
N GLU A 47 -1.73 47.40 -26.94
CA GLU A 47 -0.77 46.32 -26.82
C GLU A 47 -0.85 45.65 -25.43
N CYS A 48 -0.99 46.45 -24.35
CA CYS A 48 -1.24 45.98 -23.01
C CYS A 48 -2.55 45.18 -22.93
N LEU A 49 -3.61 45.67 -23.59
CA LEU A 49 -4.90 44.98 -23.59
C LEU A 49 -4.83 43.63 -24.32
N VAL A 50 -4.17 43.58 -25.47
CA VAL A 50 -3.96 42.31 -26.21
C VAL A 50 -3.10 41.35 -25.42
N ALA A 51 -2.02 41.83 -24.76
CA ALA A 51 -1.18 40.99 -23.92
C ALA A 51 -1.97 40.32 -22.76
N ILE A 52 -2.81 41.10 -22.07
CA ILE A 52 -3.66 40.56 -20.98
C ILE A 52 -4.64 39.50 -21.53
N VAL A 53 -5.26 39.74 -22.67
CA VAL A 53 -6.18 38.74 -23.28
C VAL A 53 -5.43 37.47 -23.64
N ILE A 54 -4.23 37.57 -24.24
CA ILE A 54 -3.43 36.38 -24.57
C ILE A 54 -3.03 35.59 -23.29
N ILE A 55 -2.59 36.29 -22.25
CA ILE A 55 -2.19 35.67 -20.97
C ILE A 55 -3.39 34.99 -20.33
N THR A 56 -4.56 35.63 -20.28
CA THR A 56 -5.76 35.03 -19.69
C THR A 56 -6.21 33.79 -20.45
N LEU A 57 -6.20 33.81 -21.78
CA LEU A 57 -6.51 32.63 -22.61
C LEU A 57 -5.54 31.46 -22.35
N THR A 58 -4.23 31.76 -22.26
CA THR A 58 -3.22 30.70 -21.99
C THR A 58 -3.39 30.10 -20.60
N VAL A 59 -3.64 30.90 -19.58
CA VAL A 59 -3.86 30.43 -18.20
C VAL A 59 -5.11 29.53 -18.14
N VAL A 60 -6.21 29.97 -18.73
CA VAL A 60 -7.46 29.17 -18.75
C VAL A 60 -7.28 27.84 -19.49
N ALA A 61 -6.49 27.82 -20.57
CA ALA A 61 -6.24 26.60 -21.33
C ALA A 61 -5.35 25.58 -20.60
N ILE A 62 -4.40 26.04 -19.79
CA ILE A 62 -3.42 25.17 -19.10
C ILE A 62 -3.95 24.65 -17.73
N THR A 63 -4.83 25.39 -17.06
CA THR A 63 -5.33 25.05 -15.72
C THR A 63 -6.03 23.69 -15.63
N PRO A 64 -6.97 23.30 -16.52
CA PRO A 64 -7.66 22.03 -16.44
C PRO A 64 -6.73 20.79 -16.51
N PRO A 65 -5.79 20.69 -17.46
CA PRO A 65 -4.90 19.52 -17.53
C PRO A 65 -3.99 19.39 -16.32
N ILE A 66 -3.53 20.49 -15.72
CA ILE A 66 -2.71 20.45 -14.50
C ILE A 66 -3.53 19.92 -13.32
N MET A 67 -4.78 20.35 -13.17
CA MET A 67 -5.65 19.84 -12.10
C MET A 67 -5.90 18.33 -12.24
N LEU A 68 -6.16 17.84 -13.44
CA LEU A 68 -6.33 16.40 -13.68
C LEU A 68 -5.06 15.61 -13.39
N ALA A 69 -3.90 16.13 -13.77
CA ALA A 69 -2.61 15.49 -13.52
C ALA A 69 -2.30 15.40 -12.01
N THR A 70 -2.57 16.46 -11.25
CA THR A 70 -2.36 16.45 -9.79
C THR A 70 -3.34 15.52 -9.08
N ALA A 71 -4.61 15.52 -9.47
CA ALA A 71 -5.61 14.60 -8.93
C ALA A 71 -5.21 13.14 -9.16
N SER A 72 -4.79 12.79 -10.37
CA SER A 72 -4.32 11.43 -10.71
C SER A 72 -3.12 11.00 -9.87
N ARG A 73 -2.16 11.89 -9.62
CA ARG A 73 -1.00 11.60 -8.76
C ARG A 73 -1.40 11.31 -7.32
N ILE A 74 -2.32 12.10 -6.76
CA ILE A 74 -2.82 11.89 -5.39
C ILE A 74 -3.51 10.53 -5.27
N GLN A 75 -4.33 10.19 -6.26
CA GLN A 75 -5.03 8.91 -6.30
C GLN A 75 -4.05 7.73 -6.39
N SER A 76 -3.04 7.80 -7.26
CA SER A 76 -2.02 6.77 -7.39
C SER A 76 -1.24 6.57 -6.09
N ARG A 77 -0.87 7.64 -5.40
CA ARG A 77 -0.20 7.56 -4.09
C ARG A 77 -1.06 6.89 -3.02
N LYS A 78 -2.37 7.18 -2.99
CA LYS A 78 -3.29 6.52 -2.05
C LYS A 78 -3.36 5.01 -2.30
N VAL A 79 -3.47 4.58 -3.56
CA VAL A 79 -3.49 3.16 -3.92
C VAL A 79 -2.16 2.49 -3.59
N GLU A 80 -1.03 3.15 -3.85
CA GLU A 80 0.29 2.64 -3.50
C GLU A 80 0.44 2.42 -1.99
N LYS A 81 0.05 3.41 -1.18
CA LYS A 81 0.03 3.28 0.28
C LYS A 81 -0.88 2.15 0.76
N ALA A 82 -2.07 2.01 0.17
CA ALA A 82 -2.97 0.91 0.49
C ALA A 82 -2.35 -0.47 0.17
N ASN A 83 -1.61 -0.59 -0.95
CA ASN A 83 -0.87 -1.81 -1.27
C ASN A 83 0.26 -2.07 -0.27
N GLN A 84 1.01 -1.05 0.15
CA GLN A 84 2.05 -1.18 1.18
C GLN A 84 1.49 -1.67 2.51
N VAL A 85 0.35 -1.13 2.95
CA VAL A 85 -0.36 -1.58 4.15
C VAL A 85 -0.76 -3.05 4.02
N ALA A 86 -1.36 -3.43 2.89
CA ALA A 86 -1.78 -4.82 2.66
C ALA A 86 -0.60 -5.79 2.64
N GLN A 87 0.52 -5.41 2.01
CA GLN A 87 1.76 -6.20 2.00
C GLN A 87 2.36 -6.32 3.40
N GLY A 88 2.43 -5.22 4.15
CA GLY A 88 2.93 -5.22 5.52
C GLY A 88 2.19 -6.20 6.42
N GLU A 89 0.86 -6.28 6.31
CA GLU A 89 0.07 -7.23 7.08
C GLU A 89 0.31 -8.69 6.63
N LEU A 90 0.40 -8.94 5.33
CA LEU A 90 0.76 -10.27 4.82
C LEU A 90 2.15 -10.71 5.31
N ASP A 91 3.13 -9.82 5.29
CA ASP A 91 4.50 -10.11 5.73
C ASP A 91 4.55 -10.32 7.25
N ARG A 92 3.77 -9.55 8.04
CA ARG A 92 3.63 -9.78 9.48
C ARG A 92 3.17 -11.21 9.78
N VAL A 93 2.08 -11.64 9.14
CA VAL A 93 1.54 -12.99 9.34
C VAL A 93 2.50 -14.05 8.81
N ARG A 94 3.15 -13.80 7.67
CA ARG A 94 4.17 -14.72 7.12
C ARG A 94 5.30 -14.95 8.10
N LEU A 95 5.85 -13.89 8.69
CA LEU A 95 6.91 -13.99 9.70
C LEU A 95 6.47 -14.78 10.94
N LEU A 96 5.22 -14.63 11.38
CA LEU A 96 4.66 -15.41 12.49
C LEU A 96 4.62 -16.90 12.12
N VAL A 97 4.14 -17.22 10.93
CA VAL A 97 4.02 -18.60 10.44
C VAL A 97 5.41 -19.24 10.26
N GLU A 98 6.39 -18.51 9.71
CA GLU A 98 7.76 -18.97 9.52
C GLU A 98 8.48 -19.23 10.85
N ARG A 99 8.23 -18.41 11.87
CA ARG A 99 8.78 -18.63 13.22
C ARG A 99 8.19 -19.86 13.91
N GLY A 100 7.03 -20.31 13.49
CA GLY A 100 6.37 -21.51 14.04
C GLY A 100 5.83 -21.38 15.47
N THR A 101 6.05 -20.25 16.13
CA THR A 101 5.64 -19.98 17.52
C THR A 101 4.50 -18.98 17.55
N TYR A 102 3.34 -19.36 17.02
CA TYR A 102 2.15 -18.51 17.01
C TYR A 102 0.96 -19.23 17.61
N ALA A 103 0.14 -18.49 18.32
CA ALA A 103 -1.15 -18.92 18.81
C ALA A 103 -2.25 -18.61 17.79
N LEU A 104 -3.42 -19.21 17.99
CA LEU A 104 -4.56 -18.94 17.12
C LEU A 104 -4.99 -17.46 17.15
N ASN A 105 -4.81 -16.80 18.28
CA ASN A 105 -5.15 -15.39 18.49
C ASN A 105 -4.22 -14.42 17.74
N ASP A 106 -3.04 -14.88 17.36
CA ASP A 106 -2.09 -14.06 16.58
C ASP A 106 -2.46 -14.03 15.09
N LEU A 107 -3.33 -14.96 14.68
CA LEU A 107 -3.78 -15.10 13.30
C LEU A 107 -5.09 -14.35 13.06
N PRO A 108 -5.33 -13.91 11.82
CA PRO A 108 -6.63 -13.37 11.42
C PRO A 108 -7.78 -14.35 11.64
N GLY A 109 -8.98 -13.83 11.79
CA GLY A 109 -10.19 -14.63 11.92
C GLY A 109 -10.43 -15.55 10.73
N THR A 110 -11.10 -16.68 10.99
CA THR A 110 -11.39 -17.68 9.96
C THR A 110 -12.72 -17.44 9.29
N THR A 111 -12.75 -17.65 8.00
CA THR A 111 -13.97 -17.73 7.21
C THR A 111 -14.58 -19.12 7.42
N GLY A 112 -15.49 -19.25 8.37
CA GLY A 112 -15.97 -20.54 8.89
C GLY A 112 -16.55 -21.57 7.90
N ALA A 113 -16.82 -21.19 6.66
CA ALA A 113 -17.45 -22.05 5.66
C ALA A 113 -16.68 -22.23 4.36
N ILE A 114 -15.55 -21.55 4.19
CA ILE A 114 -14.73 -21.72 2.98
C ILE A 114 -13.76 -22.86 3.22
N ASN A 115 -14.13 -24.05 2.78
CA ASN A 115 -13.22 -25.18 2.68
C ASN A 115 -12.09 -24.82 1.70
N SER A 116 -10.96 -25.46 1.81
CA SER A 116 -9.77 -25.28 0.97
C SER A 116 -10.01 -25.36 -0.55
N ALA A 117 -11.14 -25.91 -0.97
CA ALA A 117 -11.59 -25.92 -2.36
C ALA A 117 -12.32 -24.65 -2.79
N SER A 118 -12.69 -23.78 -1.85
CA SER A 118 -13.39 -22.53 -2.16
C SER A 118 -12.37 -21.40 -2.32
N ASN A 119 -12.52 -20.64 -3.38
CA ASN A 119 -11.65 -19.53 -3.66
C ASN A 119 -11.80 -18.46 -2.56
N ILE A 120 -10.72 -18.13 -1.83
CA ILE A 120 -10.74 -17.13 -0.77
C ILE A 120 -11.21 -15.75 -1.27
N SER A 121 -11.07 -15.48 -2.56
CA SER A 121 -11.55 -14.25 -3.18
C SER A 121 -13.08 -14.10 -3.15
N SER A 122 -13.83 -15.19 -3.03
CA SER A 122 -15.30 -15.17 -2.95
C SER A 122 -15.83 -14.75 -1.58
N PHE A 123 -14.97 -14.62 -0.57
CA PHE A 123 -15.38 -14.18 0.75
C PHE A 123 -15.97 -12.75 0.72
N GLY A 124 -17.05 -12.53 1.47
CA GLY A 124 -17.78 -11.26 1.51
C GLY A 124 -16.96 -10.10 2.04
N ALA A 125 -17.43 -8.89 1.79
CA ALA A 125 -16.86 -7.69 2.38
C ALA A 125 -17.16 -7.62 3.89
N ALA A 126 -16.35 -6.83 4.61
CA ALA A 126 -16.59 -6.59 6.02
C ALA A 126 -17.92 -5.85 6.25
N THR A 127 -18.58 -6.18 7.35
CA THR A 127 -19.83 -5.53 7.80
C THR A 127 -19.64 -4.79 9.13
N GLY A 128 -18.46 -4.89 9.71
CA GLY A 128 -18.11 -4.23 10.96
C GLY A 128 -18.04 -2.71 10.84
N SER A 129 -18.13 -2.02 11.98
CA SER A 129 -18.06 -0.56 12.03
C SER A 129 -16.64 -0.06 11.75
N PRO A 130 -16.45 0.86 10.82
CA PRO A 130 -15.15 1.45 10.55
C PRO A 130 -14.74 2.51 11.58
N THR A 131 -15.63 2.91 12.49
CA THR A 131 -15.41 4.03 13.42
C THR A 131 -14.94 3.60 14.81
N GLY A 132 -14.87 2.28 15.07
CA GLY A 132 -14.44 1.69 16.34
C GLY A 132 -13.43 0.58 16.14
N GLY A 133 -13.00 -0.04 17.25
CA GLY A 133 -12.16 -1.24 17.22
C GLY A 133 -10.66 -0.95 17.17
N LEU A 134 -9.91 -1.90 16.64
CA LEU A 134 -8.45 -1.90 16.64
C LEU A 134 -7.88 -0.82 15.71
N LEU A 135 -6.80 -0.20 16.14
CA LEU A 135 -6.01 0.76 15.38
C LEU A 135 -4.59 0.23 15.20
N TYR A 136 -4.14 0.10 13.97
CA TYR A 136 -2.74 -0.10 13.61
C TYR A 136 -2.10 1.27 13.38
N SER A 137 -1.08 1.59 14.15
CA SER A 137 -0.31 2.83 14.04
C SER A 137 1.13 2.60 14.47
N THR A 138 2.05 3.42 14.00
CA THR A 138 3.43 3.48 14.49
C THR A 138 3.55 4.32 15.77
N ALA A 139 2.51 5.06 16.14
CA ALA A 139 2.44 5.88 17.33
C ALA A 139 1.98 5.10 18.57
N SER A 140 1.97 5.77 19.72
CA SER A 140 1.57 5.19 21.01
C SER A 140 0.08 4.81 21.10
N CYS A 141 -0.73 5.26 20.16
CA CYS A 141 -2.15 4.89 20.04
C CYS A 141 -2.39 3.52 19.39
N ASN A 142 -1.33 2.79 19.04
CA ASN A 142 -1.41 1.48 18.41
C ASN A 142 -2.07 0.45 19.36
N THR A 143 -3.13 -0.20 18.89
CA THR A 143 -3.85 -1.26 19.62
C THR A 143 -3.94 -2.57 18.83
N TYR A 144 -3.36 -2.63 17.66
CA TYR A 144 -3.28 -3.82 16.80
C TYR A 144 -1.83 -4.27 16.60
N PRO A 145 -1.51 -5.58 16.73
CA PRO A 145 -2.40 -6.68 17.07
C PRO A 145 -2.85 -6.64 18.54
N GLY A 146 -4.12 -6.97 18.77
CA GLY A 146 -4.70 -7.04 20.12
C GLY A 146 -4.58 -8.42 20.75
N THR A 147 -5.11 -8.57 21.95
CA THR A 147 -5.16 -9.85 22.68
C THR A 147 -6.27 -10.79 22.20
N THR A 148 -7.23 -10.26 21.44
CA THR A 148 -8.33 -11.03 20.87
C THR A 148 -8.19 -11.13 19.35
N PRO A 149 -8.56 -12.28 18.74
CA PRO A 149 -8.57 -12.41 17.30
C PRO A 149 -9.50 -11.39 16.66
N VAL A 150 -9.06 -10.81 15.55
CA VAL A 150 -9.91 -9.92 14.73
C VAL A 150 -10.92 -10.79 13.99
N GLY A 151 -12.21 -10.47 14.12
CA GLY A 151 -13.26 -11.15 13.36
C GLY A 151 -13.13 -10.93 11.86
N VAL A 152 -13.60 -11.88 11.06
CA VAL A 152 -13.52 -11.79 9.58
C VAL A 152 -14.33 -10.65 9.00
N THR A 153 -15.33 -10.20 9.73
CA THR A 153 -16.20 -9.08 9.34
C THR A 153 -15.76 -7.75 9.91
N ASP A 154 -14.76 -7.78 10.81
CA ASP A 154 -14.28 -6.58 11.49
C ASP A 154 -13.33 -5.78 10.59
N LEU A 155 -13.21 -4.50 10.91
CA LEU A 155 -12.31 -3.58 10.26
C LEU A 155 -11.25 -3.10 11.24
N ILE A 156 -9.99 -3.18 10.82
CA ILE A 156 -8.86 -2.59 11.52
C ILE A 156 -8.63 -1.21 10.93
N ARG A 157 -8.64 -0.18 11.75
CA ARG A 157 -8.25 1.17 11.34
C ARG A 157 -6.74 1.23 11.19
N VAL A 158 -6.26 1.93 10.17
CA VAL A 158 -4.83 2.04 9.85
C VAL A 158 -4.47 3.51 9.75
N ASP A 159 -3.57 3.92 10.62
CA ASP A 159 -2.89 5.20 10.64
C ASP A 159 -1.48 5.00 10.06
N VAL A 160 -1.20 5.67 8.94
CA VAL A 160 0.05 5.51 8.18
C VAL A 160 1.09 6.56 8.55
N ASP A 161 0.66 7.74 8.97
CA ASP A 161 1.56 8.86 9.28
C ASP A 161 1.85 9.02 10.78
N GLY A 162 1.15 8.29 11.65
CA GLY A 162 1.40 8.25 13.08
C GLY A 162 0.76 9.40 13.86
N ASP A 163 -0.24 10.06 13.32
CA ASP A 163 -0.99 11.12 13.97
C ASP A 163 -2.20 10.61 14.80
N CYS A 164 -2.39 9.30 14.84
CA CYS A 164 -3.51 8.60 15.47
C CYS A 164 -4.86 8.79 14.78
N THR A 165 -4.86 9.37 13.60
CA THR A 165 -6.04 9.51 12.74
C THR A 165 -5.97 8.48 11.61
N PRO A 166 -6.96 7.63 11.43
CA PRO A 166 -6.87 6.59 10.39
C PRO A 166 -7.10 7.17 8.98
N GLU A 167 -6.25 6.82 8.02
CA GLU A 167 -6.44 7.08 6.58
C GLU A 167 -7.07 5.88 5.86
N TYR A 168 -6.91 4.68 6.41
CA TYR A 168 -7.42 3.45 5.82
C TYR A 168 -8.14 2.60 6.84
N VAL A 169 -8.95 1.68 6.33
CA VAL A 169 -9.50 0.55 7.08
C VAL A 169 -9.17 -0.74 6.34
N MET A 170 -8.81 -1.76 7.09
CA MET A 170 -8.32 -3.03 6.57
C MET A 170 -9.20 -4.16 7.07
N GLN A 171 -9.68 -5.01 6.15
CA GLN A 171 -10.29 -6.30 6.43
C GLN A 171 -9.22 -7.38 6.25
N VAL A 172 -9.04 -8.21 7.28
CA VAL A 172 -8.10 -9.33 7.26
C VAL A 172 -8.84 -10.61 7.59
N PHE A 173 -8.66 -11.64 6.77
CA PHE A 173 -9.35 -12.90 6.92
C PHE A 173 -8.50 -14.05 6.37
N ARG A 174 -8.77 -15.28 6.84
CA ARG A 174 -8.10 -16.48 6.35
C ARG A 174 -9.06 -17.65 6.24
N THR A 175 -8.68 -18.64 5.45
CA THR A 175 -9.35 -19.96 5.48
C THR A 175 -9.02 -20.69 6.78
N PRO A 176 -9.83 -21.66 7.20
CA PRO A 176 -9.51 -22.49 8.36
C PRO A 176 -8.13 -23.15 8.25
N GLY A 177 -7.71 -23.46 7.02
CA GLY A 177 -6.43 -24.10 6.75
C GLY A 177 -6.41 -25.58 7.08
N TYR A 178 -5.22 -26.15 7.16
CA TYR A 178 -4.99 -27.56 7.47
C TYR A 178 -4.20 -27.69 8.77
N ALA A 179 -4.68 -28.56 9.67
CA ALA A 179 -4.03 -28.88 10.94
C ALA A 179 -3.36 -30.26 10.87
N PRO A 180 -2.35 -30.52 11.75
CA PRO A 180 -1.52 -31.72 11.65
C PRO A 180 -2.22 -33.06 11.96
N THR A 181 -3.35 -33.01 12.60
CA THR A 181 -4.03 -34.23 13.08
C THR A 181 -5.43 -34.34 12.53
N PRO A 182 -5.75 -35.34 11.70
CA PRO A 182 -7.16 -35.67 11.43
C PRO A 182 -7.81 -36.20 12.71
N PRO A 183 -9.12 -36.01 12.99
CA PRO A 183 -10.12 -35.66 12.01
C PRO A 183 -10.74 -34.30 12.27
N ALA A 184 -10.47 -33.30 12.08
CA ALA A 184 -11.16 -32.02 12.08
C ALA A 184 -10.30 -30.89 12.63
N ILE A 185 -10.16 -29.88 11.81
CA ILE A 185 -9.75 -28.57 12.26
C ILE A 185 -10.81 -28.09 13.24
N THR A 186 -10.51 -28.19 14.51
CA THR A 186 -11.32 -27.54 15.55
C THR A 186 -11.00 -26.05 15.55
N ALA A 187 -11.89 -25.23 16.06
CA ALA A 187 -11.68 -23.81 16.20
C ALA A 187 -10.41 -23.45 17.02
N THR A 188 -9.86 -24.42 17.74
CA THR A 188 -8.66 -24.31 18.59
C THR A 188 -7.38 -24.84 17.94
N SER A 189 -7.46 -25.47 16.77
CA SER A 189 -6.29 -26.04 16.10
C SER A 189 -5.49 -24.95 15.38
N VAL A 190 -4.18 -24.91 15.61
CA VAL A 190 -3.27 -24.01 14.88
C VAL A 190 -2.99 -24.60 13.50
N PRO A 191 -3.37 -23.95 12.40
CA PRO A 191 -3.17 -24.48 11.05
C PRO A 191 -1.71 -24.47 10.64
N PHE A 192 -1.26 -25.47 9.88
CA PHE A 192 0.05 -25.49 9.23
C PHE A 192 0.09 -24.72 7.93
N SER A 193 -1.00 -24.76 7.18
CA SER A 193 -1.14 -24.02 5.94
C SER A 193 -2.56 -23.46 5.82
N PHE A 194 -2.66 -22.26 5.28
CA PHE A 194 -3.94 -21.58 5.05
C PHE A 194 -3.78 -20.54 3.95
N GLU A 195 -4.88 -20.09 3.39
CA GLU A 195 -4.91 -18.92 2.53
C GLU A 195 -5.37 -17.71 3.33
N MET A 196 -4.74 -16.58 3.09
CA MET A 196 -5.03 -15.31 3.74
C MET A 196 -5.39 -14.26 2.70
N GLY A 197 -6.37 -13.42 3.02
CA GLY A 197 -6.77 -12.27 2.23
C GLY A 197 -6.72 -10.99 3.03
N VAL A 198 -6.28 -9.94 2.37
CA VAL A 198 -6.25 -8.57 2.90
C VAL A 198 -6.91 -7.64 1.90
N ARG A 199 -7.88 -6.86 2.37
CA ARG A 199 -8.54 -5.80 1.60
C ARG A 199 -8.40 -4.49 2.34
N VAL A 200 -7.89 -3.47 1.67
CA VAL A 200 -7.68 -2.14 2.25
C VAL A 200 -8.56 -1.13 1.55
N TYR A 201 -9.36 -0.42 2.33
CA TYR A 201 -10.29 0.62 1.90
C TYR A 201 -9.82 1.97 2.41
N ALA A 202 -10.14 3.07 1.72
CA ALA A 202 -9.93 4.39 2.29
C ALA A 202 -10.82 4.60 3.53
N TYR A 203 -10.30 5.25 4.55
CA TYR A 203 -11.13 5.71 5.65
C TYR A 203 -11.88 6.99 5.26
N TYR A 204 -13.13 7.07 5.65
CA TYR A 204 -13.95 8.26 5.50
C TYR A 204 -14.62 8.56 6.84
N PRO A 205 -14.74 9.84 7.21
CA PRO A 205 -15.58 10.21 8.34
C PRO A 205 -17.06 9.95 8.05
N PRO A 206 -17.91 9.81 9.07
CA PRO A 206 -19.36 9.74 8.88
C PRO A 206 -19.88 10.96 8.08
N PRO A 207 -20.92 10.80 7.20
CA PRO A 207 -21.71 9.57 7.00
C PRO A 207 -21.11 8.57 6.00
N GLN A 208 -20.09 8.93 5.20
CA GLN A 208 -19.54 8.07 4.15
C GLN A 208 -18.89 6.79 4.71
N ALA A 209 -18.45 6.81 6.00
CA ALA A 209 -17.95 5.64 6.67
C ALA A 209 -18.91 4.45 6.64
N PHE A 210 -20.22 4.71 6.65
CA PHE A 210 -21.27 3.70 6.73
C PHE A 210 -21.77 3.19 5.37
N LEU A 211 -21.19 3.65 4.27
CA LEU A 211 -21.49 3.06 2.97
C LEU A 211 -21.06 1.58 2.94
N PRO A 212 -21.88 0.70 2.36
CA PRO A 212 -21.54 -0.72 2.28
C PRO A 212 -20.23 -0.94 1.51
N LEU A 213 -19.45 -1.91 1.96
CA LEU A 213 -18.19 -2.28 1.32
C LEU A 213 -18.44 -3.27 0.18
N ASP A 214 -17.64 -3.17 -0.88
CA ASP A 214 -17.59 -4.10 -2.00
C ASP A 214 -16.29 -4.93 -1.93
N THR A 215 -16.28 -6.07 -2.60
CA THR A 215 -15.09 -6.92 -2.73
C THR A 215 -14.28 -6.61 -4.00
N THR A 216 -14.91 -5.96 -4.98
CA THR A 216 -14.29 -5.62 -6.26
C THR A 216 -13.30 -4.48 -6.10
N LYS A 217 -12.05 -4.69 -6.48
CA LYS A 217 -11.00 -3.68 -6.40
C LYS A 217 -11.40 -2.41 -7.16
N ALA A 218 -11.10 -1.26 -6.57
CA ALA A 218 -11.29 0.04 -7.22
C ALA A 218 -10.40 0.14 -8.46
N SER A 219 -10.99 0.63 -9.56
CA SER A 219 -10.24 0.92 -10.79
C SER A 219 -9.77 2.38 -10.78
N LEU A 220 -8.52 2.62 -11.18
CA LEU A 220 -8.02 3.97 -11.40
C LEU A 220 -8.84 4.63 -12.52
N ARG A 221 -9.46 5.75 -12.20
CA ARG A 221 -10.24 6.56 -13.16
C ARG A 221 -9.63 7.95 -13.23
N MET A 222 -9.57 8.51 -14.42
CA MET A 222 -9.28 9.93 -14.59
C MET A 222 -10.54 10.73 -14.19
N GLY A 223 -10.45 11.43 -13.06
CA GLY A 223 -11.55 12.26 -12.56
C GLY A 223 -11.26 12.83 -11.18
N THR A 224 -12.06 13.80 -10.77
CA THR A 224 -11.95 14.49 -9.48
C THR A 224 -12.73 13.81 -8.36
N GLY A 225 -13.55 12.79 -8.67
CA GLY A 225 -14.34 12.05 -7.69
C GLY A 225 -13.52 11.00 -6.92
N PRO A 226 -14.04 10.50 -5.78
CA PRO A 226 -13.39 9.43 -5.03
C PRO A 226 -13.33 8.16 -5.89
N LEU A 227 -12.12 7.56 -5.99
CA LEU A 227 -11.86 6.36 -6.79
C LEU A 227 -12.60 5.12 -6.30
N ASP A 228 -12.74 5.04 -5.01
CA ASP A 228 -13.20 3.86 -4.30
C ASP A 228 -14.71 3.85 -4.04
N ILE A 229 -15.43 4.92 -4.40
CA ILE A 229 -16.90 4.94 -4.28
C ILE A 229 -17.52 4.78 -5.66
N ALA A 230 -18.22 3.68 -5.86
CA ALA A 230 -18.95 3.41 -7.09
C ALA A 230 -20.25 2.66 -6.80
N GLY A 231 -21.36 3.14 -7.38
CA GLY A 231 -22.68 2.53 -7.17
C GLY A 231 -23.15 2.56 -5.71
N GLY A 232 -22.79 3.59 -4.95
CA GLY A 232 -23.14 3.70 -3.52
C GLY A 232 -22.37 2.74 -2.60
N LYS A 233 -21.34 2.05 -3.09
CA LYS A 233 -20.50 1.13 -2.35
C LYS A 233 -19.05 1.60 -2.36
N ARG A 234 -18.32 1.30 -1.27
CA ARG A 234 -16.89 1.55 -1.16
C ARG A 234 -16.12 0.33 -1.64
N ARG A 235 -15.20 0.55 -2.57
CA ARG A 235 -14.35 -0.50 -3.14
C ARG A 235 -12.97 -0.50 -2.52
N PRO A 236 -12.34 -1.67 -2.31
CA PRO A 236 -10.99 -1.73 -1.78
C PRO A 236 -9.98 -1.14 -2.79
N MET A 237 -9.08 -0.31 -2.29
CA MET A 237 -7.96 0.22 -3.07
C MET A 237 -6.87 -0.83 -3.30
N ALA A 238 -6.67 -1.71 -2.32
CA ALA A 238 -5.78 -2.85 -2.42
C ALA A 238 -6.50 -4.14 -2.05
N VAL A 239 -6.22 -5.20 -2.79
CA VAL A 239 -6.70 -6.56 -2.52
C VAL A 239 -5.53 -7.49 -2.78
N LEU A 240 -5.10 -8.21 -1.75
CA LEU A 240 -4.02 -9.19 -1.84
C LEU A 240 -4.47 -10.50 -1.22
N TYR A 241 -4.08 -11.60 -1.85
CA TYR A 241 -4.27 -12.96 -1.35
C TYR A 241 -2.93 -13.67 -1.35
N SER A 242 -2.66 -14.47 -0.31
CA SER A 242 -1.42 -15.23 -0.20
C SER A 242 -1.67 -16.57 0.48
N LYS A 243 -0.94 -17.58 0.04
CA LYS A 243 -0.87 -18.88 0.69
C LYS A 243 0.26 -18.83 1.72
N MET A 244 -0.05 -19.29 2.92
CA MET A 244 0.87 -19.37 4.03
C MET A 244 1.07 -20.84 4.40
N ALA A 245 2.32 -21.25 4.62
CA ALA A 245 2.62 -22.61 5.09
C ALA A 245 3.86 -22.57 5.99
N ARG A 246 3.85 -23.37 7.05
CA ARG A 246 5.05 -23.58 7.89
C ARG A 246 6.07 -24.40 7.13
N ASN A 247 7.34 -24.07 7.29
CA ASN A 247 8.44 -24.75 6.59
C ASN A 247 9.17 -25.78 7.50
N ASP A 248 8.60 -26.12 8.65
CA ASP A 248 9.27 -26.91 9.69
C ASP A 248 8.96 -28.43 9.63
N SER A 249 8.12 -28.88 8.70
CA SER A 249 7.80 -30.30 8.59
C SER A 249 7.42 -30.74 7.16
N SER A 250 7.78 -31.98 6.82
CA SER A 250 7.32 -32.65 5.58
C SER A 250 5.79 -32.67 5.44
N ARG A 251 5.08 -32.70 6.58
CA ARG A 251 3.61 -32.64 6.61
C ARG A 251 3.05 -31.34 6.08
N SER A 252 3.77 -30.22 6.21
CA SER A 252 3.32 -28.94 5.67
C SER A 252 3.34 -28.93 4.14
N LEU A 253 4.32 -29.58 3.52
CA LEU A 253 4.40 -29.74 2.06
C LEU A 253 3.28 -30.64 1.52
N GLY A 254 2.98 -31.75 2.20
CA GLY A 254 1.86 -32.61 1.84
C GLY A 254 0.52 -31.87 1.90
N GLN A 255 0.29 -31.08 2.93
CA GLN A 255 -0.93 -30.28 3.07
C GLN A 255 -1.01 -29.15 2.01
N LEU A 256 0.09 -28.51 1.70
CA LEU A 256 0.14 -27.51 0.63
C LEU A 256 -0.16 -28.13 -0.74
N CYS A 257 0.31 -29.35 -1.00
CA CYS A 257 0.02 -30.11 -2.19
C CYS A 257 -1.49 -30.40 -2.30
N ILE A 258 -2.12 -30.87 -1.22
CA ILE A 258 -3.58 -31.11 -1.16
C ILE A 258 -4.35 -29.80 -1.39
N GLN A 259 -3.91 -28.71 -0.76
CA GLN A 259 -4.50 -27.39 -0.93
C GLN A 259 -4.45 -26.89 -2.38
N ASN A 260 -3.43 -27.30 -3.13
CA ASN A 260 -3.28 -27.00 -4.55
C ASN A 260 -4.02 -28.00 -5.48
N GLY A 261 -4.88 -28.86 -4.93
CA GLY A 261 -5.67 -29.80 -5.69
C GLY A 261 -5.02 -31.17 -5.91
N GLY A 262 -3.91 -31.46 -5.25
CA GLY A 262 -3.29 -32.79 -5.26
C GLY A 262 -4.13 -33.80 -4.47
N THR A 263 -4.06 -35.07 -4.85
CA THR A 263 -4.69 -36.16 -4.10
C THR A 263 -3.82 -36.53 -2.88
N THR A 264 -4.44 -37.06 -1.82
CA THR A 264 -3.72 -37.52 -0.62
C THR A 264 -2.60 -38.51 -0.93
N ALA A 265 -2.79 -39.38 -1.92
CA ALA A 265 -1.78 -40.32 -2.37
C ALA A 265 -0.59 -39.66 -3.06
N ALA A 266 -0.83 -38.62 -3.85
CA ALA A 266 0.23 -37.87 -4.55
C ALA A 266 0.97 -36.89 -3.64
N CYS A 267 0.42 -36.52 -2.50
CA CYS A 267 0.94 -35.53 -1.57
C CYS A 267 1.52 -36.14 -0.28
N SER A 268 1.73 -37.44 -0.25
CA SER A 268 2.41 -38.12 0.87
C SER A 268 3.93 -37.99 0.71
N TYR A 269 4.55 -37.16 1.54
CA TYR A 269 5.99 -36.98 1.65
C TYR A 269 6.53 -37.55 2.94
#